data_cfe8062c37644b2ce8ed6b93b82d6c03
#
_entry.id   cfe8062c37644b2ce8ed6b93b82d6c03
#
_cell.length_a   1.000
_cell.length_b   1.000
_cell.length_c   1.000
_cell.angle_alpha   90.00
_cell.angle_beta   90.00
_cell.angle_gamma   90.00
#
_symmetry.space_group_name_H-M   'P 1'
#
loop_
_entity.id
_entity.type
_entity.pdbx_description
1 polymer ?
#
loop_
_entity_poly.entity_id
_entity_poly.type
_entity_poly.pdbx_seq_one_letter_code
_entity_poly.pdbx_strand_id
1 'polypeptide(L)'
;FRDRGGEKIAKLKPFLVQESIEFFKVILNENLSLLNFIDSDFVVINRPLNDIYKLELPEEEELPNIADQKDSKLILNDKKLRRQRAFRKVMLDKESRRGGLLTQAGILMMNTNGEFTNPFYRGAWVAQSIYGLELELPANLEVEALNAPTETFTIKDTINEHRNNPICASCHSKMDPFGLAMENFDVF
;
A
#
# COMPACT_ATOMS: atom_id res chain seq x y z
N PHE A 1 22.67 -4.33 6.82
CA PHE A 1 21.25 -4.68 6.57
C PHE A 1 20.52 -3.59 5.79
N ARG A 2 20.83 -2.30 6.05
CA ARG A 2 20.17 -1.12 5.40
C ARG A 2 20.36 -1.06 3.87
N ASP A 3 21.53 -1.41 3.34
CA ASP A 3 21.85 -1.20 1.91
C ASP A 3 21.10 -2.13 0.94
N ARG A 4 20.87 -3.39 1.32
CA ARG A 4 20.21 -4.35 0.44
C ARG A 4 18.69 -4.14 0.28
N GLY A 5 18.03 -3.67 1.31
CA GLY A 5 16.60 -3.34 1.27
C GLY A 5 16.33 -2.10 0.41
N GLY A 6 17.09 -1.03 0.59
CA GLY A 6 16.94 0.23 -0.15
C GLY A 6 17.13 0.06 -1.66
N GLU A 7 18.14 -0.72 -2.07
CA GLU A 7 18.39 -0.98 -3.49
C GLU A 7 17.27 -1.82 -4.13
N LYS A 8 16.76 -2.82 -3.41
CA LYS A 8 15.63 -3.64 -3.88
C LYS A 8 14.38 -2.79 -4.07
N ILE A 9 14.05 -1.92 -3.11
CA ILE A 9 12.90 -1.02 -3.19
C ILE A 9 13.06 -0.02 -4.33
N ALA A 10 14.24 0.57 -4.49
CA ALA A 10 14.50 1.51 -5.58
C ALA A 10 14.20 0.88 -6.95
N LYS A 11 14.52 -0.40 -7.13
CA LYS A 11 14.19 -1.17 -8.35
C LYS A 11 12.69 -1.43 -8.51
N LEU A 12 11.94 -1.54 -7.42
CA LEU A 12 10.49 -1.78 -7.43
C LEU A 12 9.67 -0.50 -7.56
N LYS A 13 10.23 0.66 -7.20
CA LYS A 13 9.52 1.94 -7.16
C LYS A 13 8.67 2.24 -8.41
N PRO A 14 9.12 2.05 -9.66
CA PRO A 14 8.30 2.28 -10.83
C PRO A 14 7.07 1.37 -10.90
N PHE A 15 7.20 0.14 -10.42
CA PHE A 15 6.10 -0.84 -10.42
C PHE A 15 5.10 -0.57 -9.31
N LEU A 16 5.53 -0.06 -8.16
CA LEU A 16 4.65 0.33 -7.05
C LEU A 16 3.68 1.45 -7.45
N VAL A 17 4.16 2.43 -8.22
CA VAL A 17 3.29 3.50 -8.76
C VAL A 17 2.37 2.94 -9.84
N GLN A 18 2.91 2.11 -10.73
CA GLN A 18 2.15 1.55 -11.85
C GLN A 18 1.06 0.59 -11.40
N GLU A 19 1.23 -0.08 -10.27
CA GLU A 19 0.24 -0.99 -9.68
C GLU A 19 -1.13 -0.34 -9.52
N SER A 20 -1.19 0.82 -8.88
CA SER A 20 -2.45 1.54 -8.66
C SER A 20 -3.09 2.00 -9.97
N ILE A 21 -2.28 2.40 -10.94
CA ILE A 21 -2.74 2.81 -12.27
C ILE A 21 -3.35 1.61 -13.02
N GLU A 22 -2.67 0.48 -13.02
CA GLU A 22 -3.17 -0.72 -13.71
C GLU A 22 -4.40 -1.30 -13.01
N PHE A 23 -4.46 -1.24 -11.68
CA PHE A 23 -5.65 -1.62 -10.92
C PHE A 23 -6.86 -0.75 -11.29
N PHE A 24 -6.67 0.56 -11.37
CA PHE A 24 -7.72 1.49 -11.85
C PHE A 24 -8.18 1.16 -13.27
N LYS A 25 -7.25 0.88 -14.18
CA LYS A 25 -7.56 0.53 -15.57
C LYS A 25 -8.41 -0.75 -15.66
N VAL A 26 -8.12 -1.76 -14.82
CA VAL A 26 -8.92 -2.99 -14.78
C VAL A 26 -10.35 -2.68 -14.33
N ILE A 27 -10.53 -1.93 -13.25
CA ILE A 27 -11.86 -1.53 -12.77
C ILE A 27 -12.63 -0.80 -13.86
N LEU A 28 -11.98 0.15 -14.54
CA LEU A 28 -12.61 0.94 -15.60
C LEU A 28 -12.95 0.11 -16.85
N ASN A 29 -12.00 -0.65 -17.35
CA ASN A 29 -12.14 -1.39 -18.60
C ASN A 29 -13.11 -2.56 -18.50
N GLU A 30 -13.17 -3.20 -17.34
CA GLU A 30 -14.09 -4.31 -17.07
C GLU A 30 -15.43 -3.84 -16.48
N ASN A 31 -15.62 -2.51 -16.34
CA ASN A 31 -16.81 -1.89 -15.75
C ASN A 31 -17.18 -2.50 -14.40
N LEU A 32 -16.18 -2.68 -13.54
CA LEU A 32 -16.35 -3.23 -12.20
C LEU A 32 -16.89 -2.18 -11.22
N SER A 33 -17.47 -2.65 -10.13
CA SER A 33 -17.92 -1.78 -9.05
C SER A 33 -16.77 -0.98 -8.46
N LEU A 34 -17.00 0.32 -8.16
CA LEU A 34 -16.04 1.18 -7.47
C LEU A 34 -15.72 0.68 -6.04
N LEU A 35 -16.56 -0.17 -5.47
CA LEU A 35 -16.27 -0.82 -4.18
C LEU A 35 -14.99 -1.65 -4.23
N ASN A 36 -14.55 -2.09 -5.41
CA ASN A 36 -13.26 -2.76 -5.58
C ASN A 36 -12.06 -1.89 -5.17
N PHE A 37 -12.20 -0.55 -5.10
CA PHE A 37 -11.15 0.29 -4.54
C PHE A 37 -10.99 0.10 -3.02
N ILE A 38 -12.05 -0.30 -2.34
CA ILE A 38 -12.03 -0.54 -0.88
C ILE A 38 -11.70 -2.01 -0.60
N ASP A 39 -12.43 -2.90 -1.27
CA ASP A 39 -12.30 -4.34 -1.09
C ASP A 39 -12.48 -5.05 -2.44
N SER A 40 -11.49 -5.81 -2.85
CA SER A 40 -11.53 -6.58 -4.08
C SER A 40 -11.01 -8.00 -3.87
N ASP A 41 -11.52 -8.92 -4.63
CA ASP A 41 -11.07 -10.31 -4.67
C ASP A 41 -9.90 -10.55 -5.65
N PHE A 42 -9.26 -9.47 -6.11
CA PHE A 42 -8.10 -9.51 -7.00
C PHE A 42 -7.09 -8.41 -6.70
N VAL A 43 -5.88 -8.62 -7.18
CA VAL A 43 -4.81 -7.60 -7.28
C VAL A 43 -4.34 -7.52 -8.73
N VAL A 44 -3.66 -6.43 -9.08
CA VAL A 44 -3.07 -6.25 -10.42
C VAL A 44 -1.58 -6.02 -10.25
N ILE A 45 -0.81 -7.09 -10.44
CA ILE A 45 0.63 -7.10 -10.15
C ILE A 45 1.43 -7.69 -11.30
N ASN A 46 2.73 -7.45 -11.27
CA ASN A 46 3.71 -8.09 -12.15
C ASN A 46 4.66 -9.00 -11.34
N ARG A 47 5.51 -9.77 -12.03
CA ARG A 47 6.48 -10.66 -11.35
C ARG A 47 7.40 -9.96 -10.36
N PRO A 48 7.98 -8.77 -10.66
CA PRO A 48 8.78 -8.04 -9.68
C PRO A 48 8.04 -7.69 -8.39
N LEU A 49 6.77 -7.29 -8.46
CA LEU A 49 5.95 -7.02 -7.28
C LEU A 49 5.58 -8.28 -6.52
N ASN A 50 5.51 -9.42 -7.19
CA ASN A 50 5.17 -10.68 -6.53
C ASN A 50 6.19 -11.11 -5.47
N ASP A 51 7.38 -10.57 -5.49
CA ASP A 51 8.33 -10.73 -4.37
C ASP A 51 7.78 -10.21 -3.04
N ILE A 52 6.87 -9.22 -3.10
CA ILE A 52 6.17 -8.65 -1.92
C ILE A 52 4.88 -9.42 -1.65
N TYR A 53 4.10 -9.70 -2.70
CA TYR A 53 2.78 -10.31 -2.57
C TYR A 53 2.82 -11.80 -2.27
N LYS A 54 3.83 -12.51 -2.79
CA LYS A 54 4.04 -13.96 -2.61
C LYS A 54 2.82 -14.79 -2.99
N LEU A 55 2.17 -14.40 -4.07
CA LEU A 55 1.01 -15.12 -4.63
C LEU A 55 1.49 -16.17 -5.64
N GLU A 56 0.68 -17.19 -5.83
CA GLU A 56 0.85 -18.12 -6.93
C GLU A 56 0.47 -17.42 -8.23
N LEU A 57 1.48 -17.05 -9.03
CA LEU A 57 1.23 -16.47 -10.34
C LEU A 57 1.06 -17.58 -11.36
N PRO A 58 0.00 -17.50 -12.19
CA PRO A 58 -0.15 -18.45 -13.30
C PRO A 58 1.04 -18.37 -14.26
N GLU A 59 1.30 -19.46 -14.99
CA GLU A 59 2.36 -19.48 -15.99
C GLU A 59 2.13 -18.43 -17.09
N GLU A 60 3.23 -17.96 -17.71
CA GLU A 60 3.25 -16.74 -18.54
C GLU A 60 2.32 -16.80 -19.78
N GLU A 61 1.88 -17.98 -20.17
CA GLU A 61 1.06 -18.18 -21.38
C GLU A 61 -0.45 -18.05 -21.16
N GLU A 62 -0.93 -18.12 -19.92
CA GLU A 62 -2.36 -18.28 -19.62
C GLU A 62 -3.11 -16.99 -19.28
N LEU A 63 -2.42 -15.86 -19.10
CA LEU A 63 -3.10 -14.62 -18.71
C LEU A 63 -3.17 -13.58 -19.82
N PRO A 64 -4.35 -12.99 -20.04
CA PRO A 64 -4.48 -11.86 -20.94
C PRO A 64 -3.64 -10.68 -20.45
N ASN A 65 -2.92 -10.06 -21.34
CA ASN A 65 -2.16 -8.84 -21.06
C ASN A 65 -3.15 -7.68 -20.87
N ILE A 66 -3.27 -7.14 -19.65
CA ILE A 66 -4.25 -6.10 -19.29
C ILE A 66 -3.89 -4.75 -19.89
N ALA A 67 -2.63 -4.53 -20.22
CA ALA A 67 -2.17 -3.24 -20.73
C ALA A 67 -1.57 -3.38 -22.13
N ASP A 68 -2.11 -2.66 -23.08
CA ASP A 68 -1.40 -2.27 -24.29
C ASP A 68 -0.32 -1.26 -23.88
N GLN A 69 0.85 -1.77 -23.46
CA GLN A 69 1.94 -1.01 -22.83
C GLN A 69 2.71 -0.10 -23.80
N LYS A 70 2.04 0.39 -24.84
CA LYS A 70 2.67 1.33 -25.79
C LYS A 70 3.15 2.62 -25.14
N ASP A 71 2.57 3.00 -24.00
CA ASP A 71 2.87 4.28 -23.34
C ASP A 71 3.95 4.20 -22.25
N SER A 72 4.44 3.01 -21.90
CA SER A 72 5.53 2.94 -20.93
C SER A 72 6.86 3.21 -21.62
N LYS A 73 7.52 4.31 -21.25
CA LYS A 73 8.87 4.69 -21.71
C LYS A 73 9.97 3.66 -21.45
N LEU A 74 9.65 2.52 -20.88
CA LEU A 74 10.50 1.35 -20.75
C LEU A 74 10.36 0.48 -22.00
N ILE A 75 10.86 0.98 -23.14
CA ILE A 75 11.04 0.21 -24.37
C ILE A 75 12.13 -0.83 -24.09
N LEU A 76 11.71 -1.99 -23.63
CA LEU A 76 12.59 -3.14 -23.48
C LEU A 76 12.55 -3.93 -24.78
N ASN A 77 13.67 -4.01 -25.46
CA ASN A 77 13.81 -4.79 -26.68
C ASN A 77 13.71 -6.32 -26.44
N ASP A 78 13.79 -6.76 -25.19
CA ASP A 78 13.68 -8.16 -24.79
C ASP A 78 12.23 -8.56 -24.49
N LYS A 79 11.69 -9.44 -25.31
CA LYS A 79 10.34 -10.00 -25.18
C LYS A 79 10.11 -10.72 -23.84
N LYS A 80 11.13 -11.42 -23.32
CA LYS A 80 11.06 -12.11 -22.02
C LYS A 80 10.94 -11.10 -20.87
N LEU A 81 11.71 -10.02 -20.91
CA LEU A 81 11.70 -8.98 -19.91
C LEU A 81 10.37 -8.19 -19.93
N ARG A 82 9.79 -7.96 -21.12
CA ARG A 82 8.45 -7.37 -21.27
C ARG A 82 7.39 -8.24 -20.60
N ARG A 83 7.40 -9.55 -20.85
CA ARG A 83 6.45 -10.50 -20.23
C ARG A 83 6.56 -10.53 -18.72
N GLN A 84 7.76 -10.52 -18.16
CA GLN A 84 7.99 -10.52 -16.71
C GLN A 84 7.47 -9.24 -16.02
N ARG A 85 7.50 -8.10 -16.74
CA ARG A 85 7.07 -6.80 -16.22
C ARG A 85 5.61 -6.46 -16.51
N ALA A 86 4.93 -7.25 -17.33
CA ALA A 86 3.52 -7.06 -17.62
C ALA A 86 2.68 -7.23 -16.36
N PHE A 87 1.81 -6.27 -16.09
CA PHE A 87 0.84 -6.36 -15.02
C PHE A 87 -0.28 -7.32 -15.39
N ARG A 88 -0.80 -8.02 -14.42
CA ARG A 88 -1.81 -9.05 -14.58
C ARG A 88 -2.78 -9.01 -13.41
N LYS A 89 -4.05 -9.22 -13.72
CA LYS A 89 -5.07 -9.44 -12.70
C LYS A 89 -4.86 -10.84 -12.11
N VAL A 90 -4.71 -10.93 -10.81
CA VAL A 90 -4.52 -12.17 -10.05
C VAL A 90 -5.61 -12.25 -9.01
N MET A 91 -6.40 -13.32 -9.04
CA MET A 91 -7.44 -13.53 -8.04
C MET A 91 -6.81 -13.86 -6.68
N LEU A 92 -7.43 -13.36 -5.64
CA LEU A 92 -7.03 -13.61 -4.26
C LEU A 92 -7.84 -14.75 -3.66
N ASP A 93 -7.20 -15.49 -2.77
CA ASP A 93 -7.93 -16.46 -1.94
C ASP A 93 -8.88 -15.74 -0.99
N LYS A 94 -9.98 -16.41 -0.63
CA LYS A 94 -10.99 -15.86 0.30
C LYS A 94 -10.44 -15.49 1.67
N GLU A 95 -9.37 -16.14 2.08
CA GLU A 95 -8.67 -15.89 3.35
C GLU A 95 -7.61 -14.78 3.22
N SER A 96 -7.42 -14.21 2.04
CA SER A 96 -6.48 -13.14 1.82
C SER A 96 -6.87 -11.90 2.61
N ARG A 97 -5.89 -11.30 3.30
CA ARG A 97 -6.07 -10.00 3.95
C ARG A 97 -5.85 -8.83 2.97
N ARG A 98 -5.43 -9.13 1.74
CA ARG A 98 -5.25 -8.13 0.70
C ARG A 98 -6.52 -7.99 -0.11
N GLY A 99 -6.73 -6.80 -0.65
CA GLY A 99 -7.84 -6.44 -1.51
C GLY A 99 -7.96 -4.92 -1.57
N GLY A 100 -8.29 -4.39 -2.73
CA GLY A 100 -8.45 -2.97 -2.95
C GLY A 100 -7.16 -2.14 -2.86
N LEU A 101 -7.34 -0.82 -2.96
CA LEU A 101 -6.25 0.16 -3.02
C LEU A 101 -5.42 0.22 -1.73
N LEU A 102 -6.10 0.15 -0.57
CA LEU A 102 -5.47 0.36 0.74
C LEU A 102 -4.43 -0.71 1.10
N THR A 103 -4.50 -1.87 0.48
CA THR A 103 -3.57 -2.98 0.72
C THR A 103 -2.48 -3.10 -0.34
N GLN A 104 -2.44 -2.19 -1.30
CA GLN A 104 -1.38 -2.15 -2.31
C GLN A 104 -0.04 -1.78 -1.69
N ALA A 105 1.01 -2.46 -2.14
CA ALA A 105 2.35 -2.28 -1.58
C ALA A 105 2.83 -0.82 -1.68
N GLY A 106 2.55 -0.14 -2.80
CA GLY A 106 2.91 1.25 -3.00
C GLY A 106 2.23 2.20 -2.01
N ILE A 107 0.95 1.98 -1.73
CA ILE A 107 0.16 2.79 -0.77
C ILE A 107 0.66 2.57 0.66
N LEU A 108 0.89 1.31 1.05
CA LEU A 108 1.40 0.97 2.37
C LEU A 108 2.80 1.56 2.61
N MET A 109 3.69 1.49 1.59
CA MET A 109 5.05 2.02 1.68
C MET A 109 5.10 3.54 1.70
N MET A 110 4.22 4.22 0.97
CA MET A 110 4.17 5.68 0.92
C MET A 110 3.91 6.30 2.30
N ASN A 111 3.20 5.59 3.16
CA ASN A 111 2.79 6.02 4.49
C ASN A 111 3.63 5.39 5.61
N THR A 112 4.94 5.22 5.38
CA THR A 112 5.92 4.73 6.36
C THR A 112 7.16 5.62 6.35
N ASN A 113 8.01 5.45 7.35
CA ASN A 113 9.34 6.08 7.37
C ASN A 113 10.44 5.20 6.73
N GLY A 114 10.08 4.01 6.22
CA GLY A 114 10.98 3.04 5.60
C GLY A 114 11.72 2.12 6.58
N GLU A 115 11.57 2.30 7.88
CA GLU A 115 12.17 1.46 8.94
C GLU A 115 11.10 0.60 9.63
N PHE A 116 9.96 1.17 9.91
CA PHE A 116 8.81 0.52 10.53
C PHE A 116 7.51 1.14 10.05
N THR A 117 6.41 0.43 10.27
CA THR A 117 5.08 0.91 9.93
C THR A 117 4.71 2.13 10.76
N ASN A 118 3.86 2.98 10.21
CA ASN A 118 3.36 4.15 10.92
C ASN A 118 1.83 4.25 10.78
N PRO A 119 1.07 3.71 11.73
CA PRO A 119 -0.38 3.73 11.69
C PRO A 119 -0.96 5.13 11.68
N PHE A 120 -0.28 6.12 12.27
CA PHE A 120 -0.75 7.50 12.25
C PHE A 120 -0.69 8.08 10.84
N TYR A 121 0.41 7.89 10.11
CA TYR A 121 0.52 8.34 8.73
C TYR A 121 -0.45 7.61 7.81
N ARG A 122 -0.59 6.29 7.98
CA ARG A 122 -1.56 5.48 7.24
C ARG A 122 -2.97 5.95 7.51
N GLY A 123 -3.32 6.13 8.78
CA GLY A 123 -4.65 6.58 9.21
C GLY A 123 -4.98 7.99 8.75
N ALA A 124 -4.06 8.93 8.90
CA ALA A 124 -4.23 10.30 8.45
C ALA A 124 -4.39 10.38 6.93
N TRP A 125 -3.60 9.61 6.17
CA TRP A 125 -3.72 9.57 4.72
C TRP A 125 -5.09 9.05 4.27
N VAL A 126 -5.61 7.97 4.87
CA VAL A 126 -6.95 7.45 4.57
C VAL A 126 -8.02 8.47 4.93
N ALA A 127 -7.95 9.04 6.14
CA ALA A 127 -8.90 10.03 6.59
C ALA A 127 -8.99 11.23 5.65
N GLN A 128 -7.85 11.77 5.23
CA GLN A 128 -7.77 12.95 4.37
C GLN A 128 -8.02 12.62 2.89
N SER A 129 -7.35 11.60 2.34
CA SER A 129 -7.35 11.34 0.89
C SER A 129 -8.57 10.55 0.41
N ILE A 130 -9.13 9.69 1.26
CA ILE A 130 -10.28 8.84 0.90
C ILE A 130 -11.58 9.42 1.45
N TYR A 131 -11.61 9.85 2.70
CA TYR A 131 -12.82 10.38 3.34
C TYR A 131 -12.94 11.90 3.27
N GLY A 132 -11.90 12.63 2.84
CA GLY A 132 -11.93 14.10 2.76
C GLY A 132 -12.04 14.79 4.13
N LEU A 133 -11.62 14.12 5.21
CA LEU A 133 -11.67 14.68 6.54
C LEU A 133 -10.53 15.70 6.71
N GLU A 134 -10.87 16.88 7.20
CA GLU A 134 -9.88 17.86 7.62
C GLU A 134 -9.34 17.48 9.00
N LEU A 135 -8.02 17.25 9.06
CA LEU A 135 -7.28 17.00 10.29
C LEU A 135 -6.48 18.27 10.60
N GLU A 136 -7.12 19.22 11.29
CA GLU A 136 -6.47 20.45 11.69
C GLU A 136 -5.59 20.20 12.92
N LEU A 137 -4.29 20.43 12.76
CA LEU A 137 -3.35 20.43 13.89
C LEU A 137 -3.46 21.78 14.60
N PRO A 138 -3.55 21.81 15.94
CA PRO A 138 -3.45 23.05 16.70
C PRO A 138 -2.15 23.81 16.39
N ALA A 139 -2.23 25.10 16.19
CA ALA A 139 -1.13 25.95 15.69
C ALA A 139 0.18 25.90 16.51
N ASN A 140 0.12 25.45 17.76
CA ASN A 140 1.27 25.38 18.68
C ASN A 140 1.50 23.97 19.23
N LEU A 141 1.09 22.93 18.50
CA LEU A 141 1.28 21.57 18.94
C LEU A 141 2.72 21.12 18.64
N GLU A 142 3.53 20.97 19.67
CA GLU A 142 4.78 20.22 19.56
C GLU A 142 4.43 18.72 19.50
N VAL A 143 4.57 18.13 18.32
CA VAL A 143 4.37 16.70 18.12
C VAL A 143 5.67 16.00 18.50
N GLU A 144 5.67 15.28 19.60
CA GLU A 144 6.80 14.42 19.95
C GLU A 144 6.96 13.30 18.92
N ALA A 145 8.21 13.01 18.57
CA ALA A 145 8.51 11.89 17.68
C ALA A 145 8.06 10.57 18.32
N LEU A 146 7.40 9.73 17.55
CA LEU A 146 7.02 8.40 18.02
C LEU A 146 8.26 7.59 18.40
N ASN A 147 8.22 7.01 19.59
CA ASN A 147 9.22 6.02 19.98
C ASN A 147 9.07 4.77 19.09
N ALA A 148 10.19 4.23 18.64
CA ALA A 148 10.20 2.95 17.94
C ALA A 148 9.62 1.86 18.84
N PRO A 149 8.82 0.93 18.29
CA PRO A 149 8.33 -0.19 19.06
C PRO A 149 9.49 -1.01 19.63
N THR A 150 9.31 -1.52 20.83
CA THR A 150 10.24 -2.43 21.50
C THR A 150 9.57 -3.79 21.71
N GLU A 151 10.30 -4.78 22.23
CA GLU A 151 9.72 -6.09 22.56
C GLU A 151 8.60 -6.00 23.61
N THR A 152 8.64 -4.99 24.47
CA THR A 152 7.71 -4.79 25.59
C THR A 152 6.72 -3.66 25.39
N PHE A 153 6.92 -2.81 24.37
CA PHE A 153 6.10 -1.64 24.11
C PHE A 153 5.72 -1.62 22.63
N THR A 154 4.46 -1.92 22.36
CA THR A 154 3.93 -2.06 21.00
C THR A 154 3.49 -0.74 20.41
N ILE A 155 3.30 -0.68 19.09
CA ILE A 155 2.68 0.47 18.40
C ILE A 155 1.31 0.80 19.01
N LYS A 156 0.53 -0.22 19.39
CA LYS A 156 -0.78 -0.03 20.03
C LYS A 156 -0.64 0.67 21.40
N ASP A 157 0.40 0.36 22.15
CA ASP A 157 0.67 1.02 23.44
C ASP A 157 1.05 2.47 23.25
N THR A 158 1.89 2.78 22.24
CA THR A 158 2.21 4.16 21.84
C THR A 158 0.96 4.96 21.48
N ILE A 159 0.05 4.37 20.70
CA ILE A 159 -1.21 5.02 20.32
C ILE A 159 -2.07 5.28 21.55
N ASN A 160 -2.21 4.31 22.45
CA ASN A 160 -3.02 4.45 23.66
C ASN A 160 -2.46 5.54 24.57
N GLU A 161 -1.15 5.59 24.77
CA GLU A 161 -0.49 6.61 25.57
C GLU A 161 -0.71 8.01 24.98
N HIS A 162 -0.53 8.16 23.67
CA HIS A 162 -0.73 9.43 22.96
C HIS A 162 -2.18 9.92 23.04
N ARG A 163 -3.16 9.01 23.01
CA ARG A 163 -4.59 9.33 23.13
C ARG A 163 -5.03 9.72 24.54
N ASN A 164 -4.21 9.52 25.56
CA ASN A 164 -4.51 10.01 26.90
C ASN A 164 -4.53 11.54 26.98
N ASN A 165 -3.88 12.25 26.05
CA ASN A 165 -4.00 13.69 25.92
C ASN A 165 -5.29 14.04 25.13
N PRO A 166 -6.25 14.79 25.71
CA PRO A 166 -7.50 15.14 25.04
C PRO A 166 -7.33 15.90 23.73
N ILE A 167 -6.27 16.71 23.62
CA ILE A 167 -5.96 17.48 22.40
C ILE A 167 -5.59 16.49 21.28
N CYS A 168 -4.72 15.52 21.56
CA CYS A 168 -4.31 14.50 20.61
C CYS A 168 -5.48 13.58 20.25
N ALA A 169 -6.28 13.18 21.24
CA ALA A 169 -7.42 12.29 21.04
C ALA A 169 -8.46 12.83 20.04
N SER A 170 -8.60 14.15 19.91
CA SER A 170 -9.58 14.76 18.99
C SER A 170 -9.34 14.40 17.52
N CYS A 171 -8.07 14.31 17.07
CA CYS A 171 -7.68 13.88 15.73
C CYS A 171 -7.51 12.37 15.65
N HIS A 172 -6.84 11.78 16.67
CA HIS A 172 -6.54 10.34 16.68
C HIS A 172 -7.78 9.46 16.68
N SER A 173 -8.87 9.87 17.33
CA SER A 173 -10.16 9.16 17.27
C SER A 173 -10.70 8.99 15.85
N LYS A 174 -10.36 9.90 14.94
CA LYS A 174 -10.84 9.90 13.55
C LYS A 174 -9.95 9.10 12.61
N MET A 175 -8.64 9.03 12.87
CA MET A 175 -7.67 8.43 11.95
C MET A 175 -7.11 7.08 12.40
N ASP A 176 -6.95 6.85 13.70
CA ASP A 176 -6.34 5.63 14.22
C ASP A 176 -7.05 4.33 13.81
N PRO A 177 -8.40 4.25 13.74
CA PRO A 177 -9.07 3.04 13.30
C PRO A 177 -8.61 2.58 11.91
N PHE A 178 -8.39 3.51 10.99
CA PHE A 178 -7.90 3.21 9.64
C PHE A 178 -6.46 2.76 9.66
N GLY A 179 -5.60 3.45 10.40
CA GLY A 179 -4.19 3.12 10.50
C GLY A 179 -3.96 1.74 11.14
N LEU A 180 -4.66 1.46 12.24
CA LEU A 180 -4.58 0.18 12.93
C LEU A 180 -5.08 -0.98 12.08
N ALA A 181 -6.12 -0.79 11.27
CA ALA A 181 -6.62 -1.81 10.35
C ALA A 181 -5.55 -2.23 9.31
N MET A 182 -4.64 -1.31 8.96
CA MET A 182 -3.55 -1.57 8.01
C MET A 182 -2.27 -2.13 8.65
N GLU A 183 -2.21 -2.29 9.98
CA GLU A 183 -1.03 -2.84 10.68
C GLU A 183 -0.91 -4.39 10.56
N ASN A 184 -1.81 -5.03 9.82
CA ASN A 184 -1.61 -6.40 9.33
C ASN A 184 -0.51 -6.49 8.24
N PHE A 185 -0.05 -5.37 7.72
CA PHE A 185 0.94 -5.28 6.64
C PHE A 185 2.17 -4.55 7.13
N ASP A 186 3.31 -5.21 7.01
CA ASP A 186 4.62 -4.63 7.30
C ASP A 186 5.03 -3.60 6.23
N VAL A 187 6.22 -3.06 6.37
CA VAL A 187 6.82 -2.08 5.44
C VAL A 187 7.15 -2.72 4.08
N PHE A 188 7.37 -4.05 4.07
CA PHE A 188 7.78 -4.82 2.89
C PHE A 188 6.94 -6.08 2.75
#